data_811ef6d524c705bc4c480b61d798acc3
#
_entry.id   811ef6d524c705bc4c480b61d798acc3
#
_cell.length_a   1.000
_cell.length_b   1.000
_cell.length_c   1.000
_cell.angle_alpha   90.00
_cell.angle_beta   90.00
_cell.angle_gamma   90.00
#
_symmetry.space_group_name_H-M   'P 1'
#
loop_
_entity.id
_entity.type
_entity.pdbx_description
1 polymer ?
#
loop_
_entity_poly.entity_id
_entity_poly.type
_entity_poly.pdbx_seq_one_letter_code
_entity_poly.pdbx_strand_id
1 'polypeptide(L)'
;MKPFCFSLSGIYESEGYAWEQAGKIWDLRELRGTDGYLDPETEQFLEAELGRKKETKELPRIRLLDSGNYHYMSKLLLGLEKEDLFLAVFDHHTDMQPPALLPVLSCGSWIRDAAGAYQNIKGICVIGPPEASVRETEAMEHVWFVTQEELDDGSGAAKIKEVFASLSLIHI
;
A
#
# COMPACT_ATOMS: atom_id res chain seq x y z
N MET A 1 -11.84 15.94 8.28
CA MET A 1 -10.35 15.94 8.12
C MET A 1 -10.09 15.98 6.63
N LYS A 2 -9.24 16.90 6.16
CA LYS A 2 -8.91 16.98 4.72
C LYS A 2 -7.77 16.01 4.39
N PRO A 3 -7.79 15.34 3.21
CA PRO A 3 -6.73 14.42 2.82
C PRO A 3 -5.44 15.15 2.44
N PHE A 4 -4.32 14.42 2.50
CA PHE A 4 -3.06 14.81 1.90
C PHE A 4 -2.91 14.07 0.56
N CYS A 5 -2.66 14.79 -0.53
CA CYS A 5 -2.60 14.23 -1.87
C CYS A 5 -1.14 14.21 -2.37
N PHE A 6 -0.72 13.07 -2.87
CA PHE A 6 0.54 12.91 -3.59
C PHE A 6 0.23 13.00 -5.10
N SER A 7 0.70 14.02 -5.80
CA SER A 7 0.46 14.19 -7.24
C SER A 7 1.71 13.81 -8.01
N LEU A 8 1.70 12.63 -8.64
CA LEU A 8 2.82 12.10 -9.43
C LEU A 8 2.51 12.08 -10.93
N SER A 9 1.26 11.77 -11.33
CA SER A 9 0.86 11.69 -12.73
C SER A 9 0.13 12.93 -13.25
N GLY A 10 -0.44 13.74 -12.36
CA GLY A 10 -1.38 14.80 -12.73
C GLY A 10 -2.81 14.29 -12.96
N ILE A 11 -3.14 13.07 -12.53
CA ILE A 11 -4.47 12.47 -12.71
C ILE A 11 -5.57 13.33 -12.06
N TYR A 12 -5.27 13.95 -10.95
CA TYR A 12 -6.26 14.74 -10.24
C TYR A 12 -6.74 15.95 -11.05
N GLU A 13 -5.83 16.59 -11.79
CA GLU A 13 -6.18 17.71 -12.69
C GLU A 13 -6.98 17.20 -13.89
N SER A 14 -6.57 16.08 -14.49
CA SER A 14 -7.23 15.50 -15.67
C SER A 14 -8.63 14.98 -15.36
N GLU A 15 -8.85 14.43 -14.17
CA GLU A 15 -10.14 13.94 -13.69
C GLU A 15 -11.05 15.05 -13.13
N GLY A 16 -10.60 16.30 -13.16
CA GLY A 16 -11.38 17.43 -12.64
C GLY A 16 -11.58 17.36 -11.12
N TYR A 17 -10.67 16.73 -10.40
CA TYR A 17 -10.75 16.65 -8.94
C TYR A 17 -10.73 18.05 -8.32
N ALA A 18 -11.70 18.31 -7.45
CA ALA A 18 -11.82 19.63 -6.82
C ALA A 18 -10.72 19.83 -5.77
N TRP A 19 -9.58 20.33 -6.21
CA TRP A 19 -8.40 20.62 -5.38
C TRP A 19 -8.71 21.49 -4.16
N GLU A 20 -9.67 22.37 -4.28
CA GLU A 20 -10.14 23.24 -3.19
C GLU A 20 -10.66 22.43 -1.99
N GLN A 21 -11.09 21.19 -2.22
CA GLN A 21 -11.55 20.27 -1.20
C GLN A 21 -10.42 19.41 -0.61
N ALA A 22 -9.29 19.29 -1.31
CA ALA A 22 -8.10 18.66 -0.79
C ALA A 22 -7.52 19.46 0.39
N GLY A 23 -6.78 18.81 1.24
CA GLY A 23 -6.09 19.48 2.34
C GLY A 23 -4.79 20.11 1.85
N LYS A 24 -3.81 19.26 1.63
CA LYS A 24 -2.48 19.63 1.15
C LYS A 24 -2.11 18.74 -0.03
N ILE A 25 -1.55 19.33 -1.06
CA ILE A 25 -1.05 18.61 -2.22
C ILE A 25 0.47 18.70 -2.21
N TRP A 26 1.10 17.57 -2.38
CA TRP A 26 2.52 17.49 -2.63
C TRP A 26 2.73 17.16 -4.11
N ASP A 27 3.16 18.15 -4.87
CA ASP A 27 3.45 18.01 -6.29
C ASP A 27 4.80 17.30 -6.46
N LEU A 28 4.77 16.12 -7.04
CA LEU A 28 5.91 15.24 -7.26
C LEU A 28 6.08 14.90 -8.75
N ARG A 29 5.39 15.60 -9.65
CA ARG A 29 5.36 15.29 -11.09
C ARG A 29 6.71 15.47 -11.79
N GLU A 30 7.61 16.24 -11.20
CA GLU A 30 8.97 16.43 -11.73
C GLU A 30 9.92 15.27 -11.35
N LEU A 31 9.51 14.37 -10.43
CA LEU A 31 10.30 13.21 -10.09
C LEU A 31 10.30 12.21 -11.26
N ARG A 32 11.45 11.61 -11.50
CA ARG A 32 11.62 10.59 -12.53
C ARG A 32 11.69 9.21 -11.90
N GLY A 33 11.48 8.17 -12.73
CA GLY A 33 11.56 6.79 -12.28
C GLY A 33 10.49 6.44 -11.24
N THR A 34 9.26 6.95 -11.42
CA THR A 34 8.14 6.79 -10.47
C THR A 34 6.94 6.04 -11.05
N ASP A 35 6.84 5.87 -12.37
CA ASP A 35 5.67 5.26 -13.00
C ASP A 35 5.74 3.73 -12.97
N GLY A 36 4.89 3.10 -12.16
CA GLY A 36 4.79 1.66 -11.96
C GLY A 36 5.91 1.04 -11.11
N TYR A 37 7.05 1.69 -11.00
CA TYR A 37 8.19 1.30 -10.16
C TYR A 37 8.87 2.54 -9.59
N LEU A 38 9.69 2.35 -8.58
CA LEU A 38 10.40 3.44 -7.93
C LEU A 38 11.92 3.25 -8.05
N ASP A 39 12.55 4.20 -8.71
CA ASP A 39 13.99 4.30 -8.80
C ASP A 39 14.62 4.42 -7.41
N PRO A 40 15.74 3.70 -7.11
CA PRO A 40 16.33 3.67 -5.78
C PRO A 40 16.77 5.04 -5.24
N GLU A 41 17.23 5.94 -6.08
CA GLU A 41 17.61 7.30 -5.66
C GLU A 41 16.37 8.11 -5.27
N THR A 42 15.31 7.97 -6.06
CA THR A 42 14.01 8.59 -5.79
C THR A 42 13.34 7.98 -4.56
N GLU A 43 13.49 6.66 -4.33
CA GLU A 43 13.01 6.00 -3.10
C GLU A 43 13.65 6.60 -1.85
N GLN A 44 14.98 6.74 -1.83
CA GLN A 44 15.70 7.34 -0.71
C GLN A 44 15.28 8.79 -0.45
N PHE A 45 15.10 9.57 -1.52
CA PHE A 45 14.60 10.94 -1.41
C PHE A 45 13.21 10.98 -0.78
N LEU A 46 12.29 10.16 -1.26
CA LEU A 46 10.91 10.11 -0.74
C LEU A 46 10.86 9.63 0.71
N GLU A 47 11.65 8.62 1.08
CA GLU A 47 11.73 8.14 2.47
C GLU A 47 12.20 9.26 3.42
N ALA A 48 13.25 10.00 3.04
CA ALA A 48 13.75 11.12 3.84
C ALA A 48 12.71 12.23 4.01
N GLU A 49 12.06 12.63 2.92
CA GLU A 49 11.06 13.69 2.92
C GLU A 49 9.78 13.28 3.67
N LEU A 50 9.33 12.04 3.54
CA LEU A 50 8.21 11.51 4.28
C LEU A 50 8.51 11.46 5.78
N GLY A 51 9.72 11.05 6.17
CA GLY A 51 10.19 11.07 7.55
C GLY A 51 10.11 12.48 8.14
N ARG A 52 10.64 13.48 7.43
CA ARG A 52 10.57 14.88 7.82
C ARG A 52 9.12 15.37 7.96
N LYS A 53 8.25 15.03 7.01
CA LYS A 53 6.83 15.40 7.06
C LYS A 53 6.08 14.75 8.22
N LYS A 54 6.44 13.54 8.61
CA LYS A 54 5.89 12.90 9.80
C LYS A 54 6.29 13.63 11.08
N GLU A 55 7.57 13.98 11.23
CA GLU A 55 8.10 14.72 12.39
C GLU A 55 7.42 16.08 12.52
N THR A 56 7.19 16.78 11.42
CA THR A 56 6.49 18.08 11.40
C THR A 56 4.97 17.97 11.48
N LYS A 57 4.42 16.73 11.60
CA LYS A 57 2.97 16.45 11.66
C LYS A 57 2.20 16.95 10.43
N GLU A 58 2.85 16.96 9.28
CA GLU A 58 2.24 17.38 8.02
C GLU A 58 1.39 16.28 7.36
N LEU A 59 1.59 15.00 7.73
CA LEU A 59 0.89 13.87 7.17
C LEU A 59 -0.36 13.52 7.99
N PRO A 60 -1.57 13.81 7.50
CA PRO A 60 -2.81 13.37 8.15
C PRO A 60 -3.05 11.87 7.94
N ARG A 61 -4.10 11.35 8.58
CA ARG A 61 -4.47 9.92 8.47
C ARG A 61 -4.97 9.53 7.09
N ILE A 62 -5.65 10.45 6.38
CA ILE A 62 -6.17 10.19 5.02
C ILE A 62 -5.16 10.71 4.02
N ARG A 63 -4.70 9.81 3.14
CA ARG A 63 -3.72 10.09 2.11
C ARG A 63 -4.23 9.54 0.78
N LEU A 64 -4.10 10.31 -0.29
CA LEU A 64 -4.43 9.91 -1.65
C LEU A 64 -3.13 9.76 -2.42
N LEU A 65 -2.91 8.59 -3.01
CA LEU A 65 -1.63 8.16 -3.57
C LEU A 65 -1.57 8.23 -5.10
N ASP A 66 -2.39 9.10 -5.72
CA ASP A 66 -2.47 9.19 -7.18
C ASP A 66 -3.19 7.96 -7.79
N SER A 67 -2.69 7.36 -8.86
CA SER A 67 -3.24 6.15 -9.47
C SER A 67 -2.61 4.87 -8.92
N GLY A 68 -3.13 3.70 -9.34
CA GLY A 68 -2.61 2.39 -8.94
C GLY A 68 -1.13 2.16 -9.26
N ASN A 69 -0.58 2.86 -10.28
CA ASN A 69 0.85 2.79 -10.61
C ASN A 69 1.76 3.28 -9.47
N TYR A 70 1.21 3.99 -8.50
CA TYR A 70 1.95 4.55 -7.36
C TYR A 70 1.63 3.85 -6.03
N HIS A 71 1.01 2.65 -6.06
CA HIS A 71 0.70 1.86 -4.86
C HIS A 71 1.92 1.59 -3.98
N TYR A 72 3.12 1.51 -4.54
CA TYR A 72 4.37 1.36 -3.79
C TYR A 72 4.59 2.44 -2.72
N MET A 73 3.97 3.63 -2.86
CA MET A 73 3.99 4.67 -1.83
C MET A 73 3.42 4.18 -0.49
N SER A 74 2.55 3.18 -0.51
CA SER A 74 2.03 2.53 0.69
C SER A 74 3.15 1.90 1.52
N LYS A 75 4.14 1.22 0.90
CA LYS A 75 5.31 0.68 1.62
C LYS A 75 6.08 1.80 2.31
N LEU A 76 6.38 2.90 1.62
CA LEU A 76 7.13 4.01 2.21
C LEU A 76 6.39 4.62 3.41
N LEU A 77 5.06 4.76 3.32
CA LEU A 77 4.23 5.27 4.39
C LEU A 77 4.16 4.32 5.59
N LEU A 78 4.13 3.00 5.35
CA LEU A 78 4.18 1.97 6.38
C LEU A 78 5.51 2.00 7.14
N GLY A 79 6.62 2.26 6.46
CA GLY A 79 7.94 2.42 7.08
C GLY A 79 8.04 3.55 8.11
N LEU A 80 7.10 4.48 8.08
CA LEU A 80 7.01 5.55 9.09
C LEU A 80 6.38 5.07 10.40
N GLU A 81 5.60 3.99 10.38
CA GLU A 81 4.91 3.50 11.56
C GLU A 81 5.87 2.68 12.44
N LYS A 82 5.78 2.88 13.76
CA LYS A 82 6.68 2.22 14.73
C LYS A 82 5.96 1.22 15.62
N GLU A 83 4.65 1.39 15.75
CA GLU A 83 3.80 0.49 16.53
C GLU A 83 3.46 -0.75 15.69
N ASP A 84 3.18 -1.83 16.37
CA ASP A 84 2.65 -3.04 15.73
C ASP A 84 1.36 -2.73 15.00
N LEU A 85 1.26 -3.17 13.76
CA LEU A 85 0.10 -2.87 12.93
C LEU A 85 -0.36 -4.10 12.14
N PHE A 86 -1.60 -4.03 11.75
CA PHE A 86 -2.27 -4.95 10.86
C PHE A 86 -2.73 -4.22 9.62
N LEU A 87 -2.44 -4.76 8.44
CA LEU A 87 -2.79 -4.14 7.16
C LEU A 87 -3.96 -4.87 6.51
N ALA A 88 -5.03 -4.16 6.20
CA ALA A 88 -6.09 -4.61 5.31
C ALA A 88 -5.98 -3.85 3.98
N VAL A 89 -5.81 -4.58 2.89
CA VAL A 89 -5.68 -4.03 1.54
C VAL A 89 -6.88 -4.48 0.72
N PHE A 90 -7.62 -3.53 0.15
CA PHE A 90 -8.69 -3.81 -0.81
C PHE A 90 -8.16 -3.54 -2.20
N ASP A 91 -7.82 -4.61 -2.91
CA ASP A 91 -7.22 -4.54 -4.24
C ASP A 91 -7.60 -5.76 -5.09
N HIS A 92 -7.68 -5.56 -6.39
CA HIS A 92 -7.89 -6.63 -7.37
C HIS A 92 -6.57 -7.35 -7.73
N HIS A 93 -5.43 -6.87 -7.25
CA HIS A 93 -4.11 -7.48 -7.45
C HIS A 93 -3.57 -8.00 -6.12
N THR A 94 -2.63 -8.95 -6.19
CA THR A 94 -1.97 -9.46 -4.98
C THR A 94 -0.86 -8.55 -4.48
N ASP A 95 -0.28 -7.75 -5.37
CA ASP A 95 0.90 -6.88 -5.14
C ASP A 95 2.07 -7.59 -4.43
N MET A 96 2.19 -8.89 -4.75
CA MET A 96 3.15 -9.84 -4.20
C MET A 96 4.10 -10.38 -5.26
N GLN A 97 4.24 -9.70 -6.40
CA GLN A 97 5.13 -10.14 -7.47
C GLN A 97 6.56 -10.30 -6.97
N PRO A 98 7.27 -11.36 -7.37
CA PRO A 98 8.69 -11.49 -7.08
C PRO A 98 9.46 -10.35 -7.77
N PRO A 99 10.59 -9.90 -7.18
CA PRO A 99 11.41 -8.88 -7.82
C PRO A 99 11.85 -9.38 -9.21
N ALA A 100 11.76 -8.49 -10.19
CA ALA A 100 12.23 -8.75 -11.54
C ALA A 100 13.78 -8.88 -11.56
N LEU A 101 14.41 -8.57 -12.69
CA LEU A 101 15.88 -8.62 -12.82
C LEU A 101 16.63 -7.69 -11.86
N LEU A 102 15.99 -6.64 -11.37
CA LEU A 102 16.54 -5.70 -10.39
C LEU A 102 15.57 -5.61 -9.19
N PRO A 103 16.09 -5.54 -7.96
CA PRO A 103 15.27 -5.39 -6.76
C PRO A 103 14.80 -3.93 -6.63
N VAL A 104 13.89 -3.52 -7.52
CA VAL A 104 13.24 -2.21 -7.47
C VAL A 104 11.84 -2.35 -6.92
N LEU A 105 11.47 -1.45 -6.03
CA LEU A 105 10.13 -1.35 -5.50
C LEU A 105 9.13 -1.02 -6.64
N SER A 106 8.04 -1.76 -6.73
CA SER A 106 7.01 -1.56 -7.77
C SER A 106 5.60 -1.57 -7.20
N CYS A 107 4.64 -1.08 -8.01
CA CYS A 107 3.22 -1.15 -7.65
C CYS A 107 2.74 -2.60 -7.46
N GLY A 108 3.33 -3.57 -8.17
CA GLY A 108 2.96 -4.99 -8.07
C GLY A 108 3.75 -5.80 -7.04
N SER A 109 4.77 -5.21 -6.36
CA SER A 109 5.61 -5.92 -5.38
C SER A 109 5.54 -5.36 -3.97
N TRP A 110 4.92 -4.21 -3.78
CA TRP A 110 5.03 -3.43 -2.56
C TRP A 110 4.56 -4.15 -1.28
N ILE A 111 3.55 -5.03 -1.38
CA ILE A 111 3.08 -5.83 -0.23
C ILE A 111 4.15 -6.84 0.17
N ARG A 112 4.74 -7.55 -0.79
CA ARG A 112 5.85 -8.48 -0.56
C ARG A 112 7.03 -7.76 0.09
N ASP A 113 7.39 -6.61 -0.44
CA ASP A 113 8.52 -5.82 0.05
C ASP A 113 8.24 -5.28 1.46
N ALA A 114 7.02 -4.82 1.75
CA ALA A 114 6.63 -4.35 3.09
C ALA A 114 6.62 -5.49 4.11
N ALA A 115 6.05 -6.67 3.75
CA ALA A 115 6.02 -7.85 4.62
C ALA A 115 7.43 -8.34 4.97
N GLY A 116 8.37 -8.26 4.04
CA GLY A 116 9.76 -8.67 4.27
C GLY A 116 10.59 -7.64 5.03
N ALA A 117 10.28 -6.35 4.89
CA ALA A 117 11.09 -5.26 5.45
C ALA A 117 10.68 -4.85 6.86
N TYR A 118 9.39 -4.94 7.22
CA TYR A 118 8.86 -4.30 8.43
C TYR A 118 8.34 -5.32 9.45
N GLN A 119 9.14 -5.59 10.50
CA GLN A 119 8.80 -6.55 11.56
C GLN A 119 7.60 -6.14 12.44
N ASN A 120 7.24 -4.86 12.43
CA ASN A 120 6.06 -4.36 13.13
C ASN A 120 4.75 -4.59 12.36
N ILE A 121 4.80 -5.06 11.11
CA ILE A 121 3.63 -5.57 10.39
C ILE A 121 3.37 -7.00 10.86
N LYS A 122 2.35 -7.18 11.71
CA LYS A 122 2.00 -8.50 12.29
C LYS A 122 1.11 -9.32 11.37
N GLY A 123 0.59 -8.71 10.33
CA GLY A 123 -0.13 -9.43 9.29
C GLY A 123 -0.73 -8.50 8.23
N ILE A 124 -0.97 -9.09 7.07
CA ILE A 124 -1.54 -8.43 5.90
C ILE A 124 -2.69 -9.28 5.38
N CYS A 125 -3.87 -8.70 5.23
CA CYS A 125 -5.01 -9.32 4.57
C CYS A 125 -5.31 -8.57 3.27
N VAL A 126 -5.10 -9.21 2.13
CA VAL A 126 -5.43 -8.67 0.81
C VAL A 126 -6.78 -9.20 0.39
N ILE A 127 -7.71 -8.30 0.11
CA ILE A 127 -9.12 -8.58 -0.12
C ILE A 127 -9.50 -8.15 -1.54
N GLY A 128 -9.93 -9.09 -2.37
CA GLY A 128 -10.43 -8.85 -3.73
C GLY A 128 -9.62 -9.39 -4.89
N PRO A 129 -8.40 -9.94 -4.74
CA PRO A 129 -7.69 -10.50 -5.88
C PRO A 129 -8.41 -11.75 -6.41
N PRO A 130 -8.36 -12.04 -7.73
CA PRO A 130 -8.87 -13.27 -8.29
C PRO A 130 -8.12 -14.50 -7.74
N GLU A 131 -8.85 -15.61 -7.54
CA GLU A 131 -8.25 -16.87 -7.05
C GLU A 131 -7.08 -17.33 -7.93
N ALA A 132 -7.18 -17.15 -9.25
CA ALA A 132 -6.10 -17.49 -10.18
C ALA A 132 -4.80 -16.75 -9.85
N SER A 133 -4.87 -15.46 -9.57
CA SER A 133 -3.70 -14.63 -9.22
C SER A 133 -3.11 -15.05 -7.87
N VAL A 134 -3.96 -15.42 -6.91
CA VAL A 134 -3.52 -15.90 -5.59
C VAL A 134 -2.77 -17.23 -5.72
N ARG A 135 -3.24 -18.15 -6.57
CA ARG A 135 -2.58 -19.46 -6.81
C ARG A 135 -1.17 -19.32 -7.40
N GLU A 136 -0.92 -18.26 -8.15
CA GLU A 136 0.39 -17.98 -8.75
C GLU A 136 1.32 -17.23 -7.79
N THR A 137 0.79 -16.76 -6.66
CA THR A 137 1.54 -15.97 -5.68
C THR A 137 2.25 -16.88 -4.69
N GLU A 138 3.53 -16.63 -4.46
CA GLU A 138 4.29 -17.33 -3.42
C GLU A 138 3.73 -16.98 -2.04
N ALA A 139 3.42 -18.01 -1.25
CA ALA A 139 2.92 -17.83 0.10
C ALA A 139 3.99 -17.18 1.00
N MET A 140 3.58 -16.20 1.77
CA MET A 140 4.40 -15.60 2.83
C MET A 140 3.70 -15.75 4.18
N GLU A 141 4.50 -15.92 5.22
CA GLU A 141 3.99 -15.96 6.59
C GLU A 141 3.27 -14.65 6.92
N HIS A 142 2.14 -14.73 7.61
CA HIS A 142 1.31 -13.58 8.00
C HIS A 142 0.71 -12.77 6.84
N VAL A 143 0.65 -13.34 5.62
CA VAL A 143 -0.10 -12.77 4.49
C VAL A 143 -1.26 -13.68 4.13
N TRP A 144 -2.48 -13.15 4.16
CA TRP A 144 -3.71 -13.84 3.81
C TRP A 144 -4.41 -13.17 2.64
N PHE A 145 -5.13 -13.97 1.87
CA PHE A 145 -5.94 -13.49 0.77
C PHE A 145 -7.40 -13.85 0.99
N VAL A 146 -8.28 -12.91 0.69
CA VAL A 146 -9.72 -13.16 0.51
C VAL A 146 -10.02 -12.85 -0.95
N THR A 147 -10.35 -13.87 -1.73
CA THR A 147 -10.46 -13.73 -3.18
C THR A 147 -11.78 -13.07 -3.59
N GLN A 148 -11.83 -12.58 -4.83
CA GLN A 148 -13.06 -12.05 -5.41
C GLN A 148 -14.17 -13.10 -5.38
N GLU A 149 -13.85 -14.35 -5.70
CA GLU A 149 -14.80 -15.46 -5.72
C GLU A 149 -15.39 -15.73 -4.33
N GLU A 150 -14.57 -15.67 -3.27
CA GLU A 150 -15.03 -15.80 -1.88
C GLU A 150 -15.92 -14.64 -1.44
N LEU A 151 -15.70 -13.44 -2.00
CA LEU A 151 -16.59 -12.29 -1.76
C LEU A 151 -17.93 -12.49 -2.47
N ASP A 152 -17.91 -12.99 -3.70
CA ASP A 152 -19.11 -13.18 -4.53
C ASP A 152 -20.01 -14.30 -4.01
N ASP A 153 -19.44 -15.37 -3.46
CA ASP A 153 -20.19 -16.48 -2.85
C ASP A 153 -20.59 -16.24 -1.39
N GLY A 154 -20.12 -15.13 -0.79
CA GLY A 154 -20.42 -14.72 0.58
C GLY A 154 -19.56 -15.37 1.67
N SER A 155 -18.63 -16.27 1.34
CA SER A 155 -17.71 -16.91 2.32
C SER A 155 -16.62 -15.95 2.83
N GLY A 156 -16.26 -14.95 2.02
CA GLY A 156 -15.19 -13.99 2.32
C GLY A 156 -15.39 -13.23 3.64
N ALA A 157 -16.63 -12.91 4.01
CA ALA A 157 -16.91 -12.21 5.26
C ALA A 157 -16.57 -13.05 6.51
N ALA A 158 -16.77 -14.38 6.44
CA ALA A 158 -16.39 -15.30 7.51
C ALA A 158 -14.87 -15.41 7.61
N LYS A 159 -14.20 -15.56 6.48
CA LYS A 159 -12.73 -15.64 6.39
C LYS A 159 -12.05 -14.35 6.90
N ILE A 160 -12.56 -13.17 6.55
CA ILE A 160 -12.08 -11.90 7.09
C ILE A 160 -12.17 -11.89 8.61
N LYS A 161 -13.31 -12.30 9.18
CA LYS A 161 -13.49 -12.37 10.64
C LYS A 161 -12.52 -13.35 11.30
N GLU A 162 -12.26 -14.48 10.69
CA GLU A 162 -11.31 -15.48 11.19
C GLU A 162 -9.88 -14.94 11.20
N VAL A 163 -9.45 -14.34 10.09
CA VAL A 163 -8.14 -13.68 9.99
C VAL A 163 -7.99 -12.63 11.08
N PHE A 164 -8.93 -11.72 11.22
CA PHE A 164 -8.86 -10.67 12.25
C PHE A 164 -8.97 -11.22 13.69
N ALA A 165 -9.73 -12.30 13.92
CA ALA A 165 -9.81 -12.94 15.24
C ALA A 165 -8.49 -13.60 15.64
N SER A 166 -7.79 -14.25 14.69
CA SER A 166 -6.48 -14.87 14.96
C SER A 166 -5.44 -13.85 15.40
N LEU A 167 -5.63 -12.59 15.07
CA LEU A 167 -4.72 -11.48 15.35
C LEU A 167 -4.95 -10.84 16.72
N SER A 168 -6.21 -10.79 17.18
CA SER A 168 -6.51 -10.32 18.52
C SER A 168 -5.98 -11.25 19.60
N LEU A 169 -5.63 -12.50 19.26
CA LEU A 169 -4.96 -13.45 20.15
C LEU A 169 -3.44 -13.23 20.27
N ILE A 170 -2.85 -12.42 19.39
CA ILE A 170 -1.42 -12.09 19.43
C ILE A 170 -1.16 -10.84 20.32
N HIS A 171 -2.21 -10.16 20.76
CA HIS A 171 -2.14 -8.93 21.56
C HIS A 171 -2.43 -9.15 23.06
N ILE A 172 -2.17 -10.35 23.61
CA ILE A 172 -2.27 -10.58 25.06
C ILE A 172 -0.87 -10.77 25.66
#